data_eabdf410976a95cd793560f73fa44fc7
#
_entry.id   eabdf410976a95cd793560f73fa44fc7
#
_cell.length_a   1.000
_cell.length_b   1.000
_cell.length_c   1.000
_cell.angle_alpha   90.00
_cell.angle_beta   90.00
_cell.angle_gamma   90.00
#
_symmetry.space_group_name_H-M   'P 1'
#
loop_
_entity.id
_entity.type
_entity.pdbx_description
1 polymer ?
#
loop_
_entity_poly.entity_id
_entity_poly.type
_entity_poly.pdbx_seq_one_letter_code
_entity_poly.pdbx_strand_id
1 'polypeptide(L)'
;MLLFSILGFSQDNKGKIQTYLNENKAKFNLTDQDISDWFVESTGSSESTKIDTYWIKQRYQGVEIHNALSNAWIKNDEVINVVNGFIPNISQKVNTTTPTLSVLNALHKAFIAVNATDINGQIIETISEREFKISNGNLNEDPITAELVFQPVGESLKLAWNLTFHTQDHKHLWDIRIDAVSGNMLEKNDMVLSCNFESHKTANNGFSFYRNIFKDLSASPVAQVQGGSYRVIPFNYESPNHSARQLISNPENTTASPKGWHDTNTISGTTAALKYTYTRGNNTWARADYTSVNPTTHNTNAATSGFAPDGGAALNFDFPYPGTTVNA
;
A
#
# COMPACT_ATOMS: atom_id res chain seq x y z
N MET A 1 35.30 -1.13 -20.73
CA MET A 1 35.81 -0.31 -19.63
C MET A 1 34.83 0.86 -19.43
N LEU A 2 33.79 0.68 -18.62
CA LEU A 2 32.90 1.75 -18.10
C LEU A 2 31.83 1.14 -17.16
N LEU A 3 32.25 0.73 -15.96
CA LEU A 3 31.29 0.22 -14.96
C LEU A 3 31.73 0.57 -13.52
N PHE A 4 32.38 1.73 -13.32
CA PHE A 4 32.91 2.10 -12.00
C PHE A 4 32.42 3.42 -11.41
N SER A 5 31.46 4.11 -12.04
CA SER A 5 31.07 5.46 -11.59
C SER A 5 29.77 5.53 -10.78
N ILE A 6 29.01 4.45 -10.66
CA ILE A 6 27.71 4.50 -9.93
C ILE A 6 27.87 4.23 -8.42
N LEU A 7 28.90 3.51 -8.02
CA LEU A 7 29.14 3.20 -6.60
C LEU A 7 29.68 4.38 -5.79
N GLY A 8 30.34 5.36 -6.42
CA GLY A 8 30.95 6.51 -5.76
C GLY A 8 29.95 7.50 -5.16
N PHE A 9 28.86 7.78 -5.89
CA PHE A 9 27.87 8.78 -5.44
C PHE A 9 27.01 8.31 -4.25
N SER A 10 26.72 7.02 -4.16
CA SER A 10 25.93 6.46 -3.04
C SER A 10 26.72 6.49 -1.72
N GLN A 11 28.01 6.28 -1.78
CA GLN A 11 28.86 6.21 -0.58
C GLN A 11 29.11 7.61 0.02
N ASP A 12 29.18 8.65 -0.82
CA ASP A 12 29.34 10.04 -0.39
C ASP A 12 28.06 10.54 0.33
N ASN A 13 26.89 10.29 -0.21
CA ASN A 13 25.62 10.73 0.39
C ASN A 13 25.32 10.03 1.73
N LYS A 14 25.72 8.76 1.90
CA LYS A 14 25.65 8.08 3.20
C LYS A 14 26.52 8.79 4.24
N GLY A 15 27.73 9.24 3.86
CA GLY A 15 28.62 10.00 4.73
C GLY A 15 28.02 11.35 5.16
N LYS A 16 27.37 12.06 4.25
CA LYS A 16 26.68 13.32 4.54
C LYS A 16 25.52 13.15 5.51
N ILE A 17 24.71 12.11 5.29
CA ILE A 17 23.60 11.76 6.20
C ILE A 17 24.15 11.41 7.59
N GLN A 18 25.25 10.63 7.68
CA GLN A 18 25.88 10.30 8.96
C GLN A 18 26.39 11.56 9.68
N THR A 19 27.01 12.49 8.95
CA THR A 19 27.45 13.76 9.51
C THR A 19 26.28 14.57 10.08
N TYR A 20 25.19 14.68 9.31
CA TYR A 20 23.98 15.36 9.77
C TYR A 20 23.38 14.71 11.03
N LEU A 21 23.32 13.38 11.08
CA LEU A 21 22.85 12.65 12.26
C LEU A 21 23.73 12.93 13.48
N ASN A 22 25.07 12.91 13.31
CA ASN A 22 26.02 13.22 14.37
C ASN A 22 25.84 14.64 14.96
N GLU A 23 25.62 15.61 14.10
CA GLU A 23 25.44 17.02 14.49
C GLU A 23 24.07 17.27 15.16
N ASN A 24 23.05 16.51 14.78
CA ASN A 24 21.66 16.69 15.23
C ASN A 24 21.19 15.62 16.24
N LYS A 25 22.03 14.68 16.65
CA LYS A 25 21.62 13.57 17.55
C LYS A 25 20.97 14.05 18.85
N ALA A 26 21.48 15.14 19.44
CA ALA A 26 20.91 15.71 20.66
C ALA A 26 19.46 16.23 20.44
N LYS A 27 19.19 16.84 19.28
CA LYS A 27 17.84 17.27 18.89
C LYS A 27 16.86 16.11 18.77
N PHE A 28 17.37 14.95 18.38
CA PHE A 28 16.58 13.72 18.21
C PHE A 28 16.57 12.84 19.46
N ASN A 29 17.21 13.25 20.56
CA ASN A 29 17.43 12.45 21.76
C ASN A 29 18.19 11.13 21.50
N LEU A 30 19.03 11.09 20.49
CA LEU A 30 19.80 9.92 20.10
C LEU A 30 21.21 9.96 20.71
N THR A 31 21.76 8.76 20.98
CA THR A 31 23.15 8.54 21.35
C THR A 31 24.01 8.20 20.14
N ASP A 32 25.33 8.20 20.29
CA ASP A 32 26.23 7.75 19.22
C ASP A 32 25.95 6.31 18.80
N GLN A 33 25.53 5.46 19.71
CA GLN A 33 25.19 4.08 19.44
C GLN A 33 23.91 3.94 18.62
N ASP A 34 22.93 4.82 18.84
CA ASP A 34 21.65 4.81 18.13
C ASP A 34 21.79 5.17 16.64
N ILE A 35 22.85 5.86 16.27
CA ILE A 35 23.15 6.29 14.90
C ILE A 35 24.36 5.59 14.29
N SER A 36 24.93 4.60 14.97
CA SER A 36 26.16 3.92 14.52
C SER A 36 25.91 2.81 13.49
N ASP A 37 24.70 2.24 13.48
CA ASP A 37 24.32 1.13 12.59
C ASP A 37 22.97 1.41 11.94
N TRP A 38 23.02 1.72 10.64
CA TRP A 38 21.85 1.97 9.81
C TRP A 38 22.20 1.72 8.34
N PHE A 39 21.20 1.56 7.50
CA PHE A 39 21.39 1.36 6.07
C PHE A 39 20.34 2.10 5.25
N VAL A 40 20.64 2.29 3.98
CA VAL A 40 19.70 2.85 3.00
C VAL A 40 18.80 1.71 2.51
N GLU A 41 17.52 1.80 2.80
CA GLU A 41 16.51 0.87 2.32
C GLU A 41 16.18 1.13 0.86
N SER A 42 15.93 2.39 0.54
CA SER A 42 15.59 2.82 -0.81
C SER A 42 15.91 4.28 -1.04
N THR A 43 15.94 4.69 -2.30
CA THR A 43 16.18 6.07 -2.72
C THR A 43 15.16 6.49 -3.77
N GLY A 44 14.83 7.77 -3.79
CA GLY A 44 14.01 8.39 -4.82
C GLY A 44 14.51 9.77 -5.19
N SER A 45 14.31 10.19 -6.41
CA SER A 45 14.69 11.51 -6.90
C SER A 45 13.51 12.24 -7.52
N SER A 46 13.41 13.54 -7.29
CA SER A 46 12.39 14.40 -7.88
C SER A 46 13.00 15.34 -8.91
N GLU A 47 12.66 15.16 -10.15
CA GLU A 47 13.12 16.00 -11.26
C GLU A 47 12.73 17.47 -11.11
N SER A 48 11.53 17.74 -10.58
CA SER A 48 10.97 19.08 -10.44
C SER A 48 11.60 19.89 -9.28
N THR A 49 11.88 19.22 -8.17
CA THR A 49 12.43 19.87 -6.97
C THR A 49 13.94 19.75 -6.85
N LYS A 50 14.54 18.82 -7.62
CA LYS A 50 15.97 18.43 -7.52
C LYS A 50 16.33 17.98 -6.10
N ILE A 51 15.41 17.24 -5.46
CA ILE A 51 15.59 16.65 -4.14
C ILE A 51 15.74 15.16 -4.30
N ASP A 52 16.79 14.61 -3.72
CA ASP A 52 16.98 13.18 -3.53
C ASP A 52 16.53 12.79 -2.13
N THR A 53 15.68 11.77 -2.05
CA THR A 53 15.15 11.22 -0.81
C THR A 53 15.81 9.88 -0.53
N TYR A 54 16.25 9.70 0.70
CA TYR A 54 16.83 8.47 1.23
C TYR A 54 15.95 7.95 2.36
N TRP A 55 15.40 6.75 2.20
CA TRP A 55 14.74 6.02 3.28
C TRP A 55 15.80 5.18 3.97
N ILE A 56 16.04 5.47 5.26
CA ILE A 56 17.10 4.84 6.03
C ILE A 56 16.50 4.12 7.23
N LYS A 57 16.95 2.88 7.46
CA LYS A 57 16.50 2.04 8.56
C LYS A 57 17.58 1.85 9.62
N GLN A 58 17.17 1.88 10.87
CA GLN A 58 18.05 1.68 12.02
C GLN A 58 18.29 0.18 12.26
N ARG A 59 19.49 -0.16 12.63
CA ARG A 59 19.88 -1.50 13.07
C ARG A 59 20.59 -1.43 14.41
N TYR A 60 20.63 -2.56 15.07
CA TYR A 60 21.50 -2.79 16.22
C TYR A 60 22.24 -4.10 16.05
N GLN A 61 23.59 -4.04 16.03
CA GLN A 61 24.46 -5.18 15.76
C GLN A 61 24.07 -5.98 14.51
N GLY A 62 23.73 -5.26 13.45
CA GLY A 62 23.34 -5.82 12.15
C GLY A 62 21.91 -6.37 12.08
N VAL A 63 21.10 -6.33 13.15
CA VAL A 63 19.68 -6.70 13.14
C VAL A 63 18.83 -5.45 12.96
N GLU A 64 17.93 -5.46 11.99
CA GLU A 64 17.00 -4.35 11.72
C GLU A 64 16.05 -4.12 12.90
N ILE A 65 15.76 -2.85 13.18
CA ILE A 65 14.70 -2.49 14.12
C ILE A 65 13.44 -2.19 13.32
N HIS A 66 12.44 -3.02 13.49
CA HIS A 66 11.17 -2.93 12.76
C HIS A 66 10.53 -1.55 12.95
N ASN A 67 10.13 -0.92 11.84
CA ASN A 67 9.54 0.42 11.79
C ASN A 67 10.44 1.58 12.27
N ALA A 68 11.72 1.37 12.56
CA ALA A 68 12.66 2.44 12.84
C ALA A 68 13.19 3.06 11.53
N LEU A 69 12.31 3.72 10.80
CA LEU A 69 12.56 4.33 9.49
C LEU A 69 12.68 5.84 9.61
N SER A 70 13.72 6.39 9.02
CA SER A 70 13.92 7.84 8.88
C SER A 70 14.03 8.24 7.42
N ASN A 71 13.65 9.47 7.10
CA ASN A 71 13.75 10.02 5.76
C ASN A 71 14.76 11.15 5.75
N ALA A 72 15.77 11.07 4.89
CA ALA A 72 16.75 12.13 4.68
C ALA A 72 16.57 12.74 3.28
N TRP A 73 16.62 14.04 3.17
CA TRP A 73 16.54 14.77 1.91
C TRP A 73 17.83 15.50 1.61
N ILE A 74 18.34 15.30 0.40
CA ILE A 74 19.55 15.93 -0.12
C ILE A 74 19.18 16.83 -1.29
N LYS A 75 19.66 18.06 -1.28
CA LYS A 75 19.52 19.01 -2.38
C LYS A 75 20.82 19.79 -2.55
N ASN A 76 21.24 19.98 -3.80
CA ASN A 76 22.51 20.68 -4.10
C ASN A 76 23.69 20.13 -3.30
N ASP A 77 23.73 18.80 -3.15
CA ASP A 77 24.81 18.10 -2.46
C ASP A 77 24.86 18.29 -0.91
N GLU A 78 23.82 18.86 -0.32
CA GLU A 78 23.68 19.09 1.11
C GLU A 78 22.45 18.39 1.68
N VAL A 79 22.54 17.85 2.91
CA VAL A 79 21.39 17.32 3.64
C VAL A 79 20.56 18.49 4.16
N ILE A 80 19.38 18.68 3.56
CA ILE A 80 18.49 19.80 3.93
C ILE A 80 17.62 19.49 5.14
N ASN A 81 17.29 18.21 5.36
CA ASN A 81 16.51 17.79 6.52
C ASN A 81 16.55 16.27 6.70
N VAL A 82 16.31 15.84 7.94
CA VAL A 82 16.04 14.44 8.30
C VAL A 82 14.79 14.41 9.18
N VAL A 83 13.78 13.66 8.77
CA VAL A 83 12.67 13.28 9.64
C VAL A 83 13.06 11.99 10.33
N ASN A 84 13.33 12.10 11.63
CA ASN A 84 13.88 11.01 12.43
C ASN A 84 12.77 10.07 12.92
N GLY A 85 12.91 8.78 12.61
CA GLY A 85 12.15 7.67 13.17
C GLY A 85 13.01 6.65 13.92
N PHE A 86 14.30 6.98 14.18
CA PHE A 86 15.18 6.09 14.94
C PHE A 86 14.79 6.09 16.42
N ILE A 87 14.92 4.93 17.04
CA ILE A 87 14.58 4.69 18.43
C ILE A 87 15.81 5.08 19.29
N PRO A 88 15.63 5.89 20.35
CA PRO A 88 16.71 6.28 21.23
C PRO A 88 17.05 5.20 22.26
N ASN A 89 18.32 5.21 22.71
CA ASN A 89 18.83 4.33 23.78
C ASN A 89 18.63 2.82 23.49
N ILE A 90 18.86 2.42 22.24
CA ILE A 90 18.58 1.05 21.77
C ILE A 90 19.29 -0.04 22.59
N SER A 91 20.53 0.19 23.01
CA SER A 91 21.32 -0.77 23.80
C SER A 91 20.71 -1.13 25.15
N GLN A 92 19.92 -0.20 25.72
CA GLN A 92 19.22 -0.41 26.99
C GLN A 92 17.86 -1.08 26.82
N LYS A 93 17.33 -1.08 25.60
CA LYS A 93 15.99 -1.58 25.27
C LYS A 93 16.01 -3.00 24.72
N VAL A 94 17.13 -3.40 24.12
CA VAL A 94 17.28 -4.73 23.50
C VAL A 94 17.34 -5.83 24.58
N ASN A 95 16.51 -6.85 24.41
CA ASN A 95 16.45 -7.99 25.33
C ASN A 95 17.62 -8.98 25.10
N THR A 96 17.90 -9.33 23.86
CA THR A 96 18.98 -10.23 23.43
C THR A 96 19.23 -10.07 21.94
N THR A 97 20.40 -10.47 21.47
CA THR A 97 20.77 -10.52 20.04
C THR A 97 20.84 -11.95 19.49
N THR A 98 20.64 -12.94 20.37
CA THR A 98 20.74 -14.37 20.01
C THR A 98 19.38 -15.04 20.17
N PRO A 99 18.80 -15.60 19.09
CA PRO A 99 17.55 -16.35 19.17
C PRO A 99 17.78 -17.70 19.87
N THR A 100 16.80 -18.11 20.68
CA THR A 100 16.75 -19.49 21.23
C THR A 100 15.77 -20.36 20.46
N LEU A 101 14.82 -19.72 19.75
CA LEU A 101 13.86 -20.40 18.91
C LEU A 101 14.37 -20.45 17.47
N SER A 102 14.37 -21.64 16.87
CA SER A 102 14.72 -21.78 15.45
C SER A 102 13.66 -21.16 14.55
N VAL A 103 14.04 -20.74 13.35
CA VAL A 103 13.14 -20.14 12.37
C VAL A 103 11.96 -21.06 12.00
N LEU A 104 12.18 -22.37 11.87
CA LEU A 104 11.12 -23.33 11.56
C LEU A 104 10.13 -23.49 12.71
N ASN A 105 10.62 -23.47 13.95
CA ASN A 105 9.74 -23.48 15.12
C ASN A 105 8.96 -22.17 15.23
N ALA A 106 9.56 -21.04 14.89
CA ALA A 106 8.84 -19.76 14.82
C ALA A 106 7.75 -19.78 13.76
N LEU A 107 8.01 -20.35 12.58
CA LEU A 107 7.02 -20.53 11.51
C LEU A 107 5.84 -21.39 11.99
N HIS A 108 6.12 -22.53 12.64
CA HIS A 108 5.07 -23.36 13.23
C HIS A 108 4.19 -22.57 14.24
N LYS A 109 4.81 -21.75 15.09
CA LYS A 109 4.09 -20.86 16.01
C LYS A 109 3.26 -19.80 15.28
N ALA A 110 3.78 -19.29 14.16
CA ALA A 110 3.04 -18.32 13.34
C ALA A 110 1.77 -18.93 12.74
N PHE A 111 1.84 -20.14 12.19
CA PHE A 111 0.65 -20.85 11.68
C PHE A 111 -0.41 -21.05 12.76
N ILE A 112 0.01 -21.48 13.96
CA ILE A 112 -0.92 -21.61 15.10
C ILE A 112 -1.56 -20.26 15.44
N ALA A 113 -0.79 -19.17 15.48
CA ALA A 113 -1.28 -17.85 15.87
C ALA A 113 -2.31 -17.25 14.91
N VAL A 114 -2.33 -17.70 13.64
CA VAL A 114 -3.30 -17.27 12.63
C VAL A 114 -4.32 -18.35 12.26
N ASN A 115 -4.34 -19.47 12.97
CA ASN A 115 -5.18 -20.66 12.68
C ASN A 115 -5.00 -21.17 11.23
N ALA A 116 -3.82 -21.03 10.67
CA ALA A 116 -3.49 -21.57 9.36
C ALA A 116 -3.03 -23.04 9.43
N THR A 117 -3.17 -23.76 8.34
CA THR A 117 -2.65 -25.13 8.22
C THR A 117 -1.12 -25.10 8.19
N ASP A 118 -0.48 -25.89 9.06
CA ASP A 118 0.98 -26.04 9.03
C ASP A 118 1.40 -26.83 7.80
N ILE A 119 2.35 -26.30 7.06
CA ILE A 119 2.82 -26.86 5.79
C ILE A 119 4.13 -27.67 5.91
N ASN A 120 4.67 -27.84 7.12
CA ASN A 120 5.99 -28.48 7.33
C ASN A 120 7.09 -27.83 6.47
N GLY A 121 7.17 -26.51 6.50
CA GLY A 121 8.13 -25.73 5.70
C GLY A 121 9.58 -26.21 5.88
N GLN A 122 10.35 -26.19 4.79
CA GLN A 122 11.78 -26.50 4.78
C GLN A 122 12.56 -25.30 4.31
N ILE A 123 13.72 -25.06 4.91
CA ILE A 123 14.64 -24.01 4.44
C ILE A 123 15.12 -24.40 3.04
N ILE A 124 14.81 -23.57 2.05
CA ILE A 124 15.23 -23.74 0.65
C ILE A 124 16.39 -22.84 0.26
N GLU A 125 16.56 -21.72 0.99
CA GLU A 125 17.66 -20.79 0.79
C GLU A 125 18.06 -20.17 2.14
N THR A 126 19.34 -20.13 2.42
CA THR A 126 19.94 -19.39 3.55
C THR A 126 20.65 -18.18 2.97
N ILE A 127 20.07 -16.99 3.13
CA ILE A 127 20.63 -15.73 2.67
C ILE A 127 21.72 -15.28 3.66
N SER A 128 21.43 -15.41 4.95
CA SER A 128 22.38 -15.15 6.04
C SER A 128 22.01 -15.99 7.27
N GLU A 129 22.78 -15.87 8.35
CA GLU A 129 22.44 -16.50 9.64
C GLU A 129 21.11 -15.98 10.24
N ARG A 130 20.56 -14.91 9.67
CA ARG A 130 19.40 -14.18 10.17
C ARG A 130 18.27 -14.07 9.16
N GLU A 131 18.47 -14.59 7.94
CA GLU A 131 17.53 -14.44 6.84
C GLU A 131 17.44 -15.72 6.01
N PHE A 132 16.21 -16.20 5.83
CA PHE A 132 15.92 -17.48 5.20
C PHE A 132 14.75 -17.37 4.25
N LYS A 133 14.77 -18.21 3.20
CA LYS A 133 13.56 -18.56 2.45
C LYS A 133 13.15 -19.97 2.79
N ILE A 134 11.88 -20.15 3.05
CA ILE A 134 11.29 -21.43 3.47
C ILE A 134 10.23 -21.82 2.44
N SER A 135 10.17 -23.10 2.09
CA SER A 135 9.15 -23.61 1.18
C SER A 135 7.75 -23.41 1.77
N ASN A 136 6.80 -23.02 0.92
CA ASN A 136 5.38 -22.92 1.30
C ASN A 136 4.58 -24.18 1.01
N GLY A 137 5.25 -25.29 0.64
CA GLY A 137 4.63 -26.57 0.30
C GLY A 137 4.16 -26.69 -1.16
N ASN A 138 4.21 -25.60 -1.94
CA ASN A 138 3.89 -25.59 -3.37
C ASN A 138 5.06 -24.95 -4.15
N LEU A 139 5.60 -25.69 -5.13
CA LEU A 139 6.76 -25.25 -5.93
C LEU A 139 6.46 -24.05 -6.84
N ASN A 140 5.19 -23.75 -7.09
CA ASN A 140 4.77 -22.65 -7.97
C ASN A 140 4.38 -21.38 -7.23
N GLU A 141 4.59 -21.32 -5.92
CA GLU A 141 4.25 -20.18 -5.10
C GLU A 141 5.52 -19.51 -4.53
N ASP A 142 5.39 -18.24 -4.19
CA ASP A 142 6.48 -17.50 -3.56
C ASP A 142 6.88 -18.14 -2.22
N PRO A 143 8.17 -18.28 -1.95
CA PRO A 143 8.64 -18.82 -0.70
C PRO A 143 8.27 -17.92 0.47
N ILE A 144 8.12 -18.52 1.65
CA ILE A 144 7.98 -17.79 2.90
C ILE A 144 9.30 -17.10 3.19
N THR A 145 9.26 -15.79 3.41
CA THR A 145 10.44 -15.05 3.88
C THR A 145 10.48 -15.03 5.40
N ALA A 146 11.65 -15.19 5.95
CA ALA A 146 11.90 -15.18 7.38
C ALA A 146 13.17 -14.41 7.69
N GLU A 147 13.08 -13.38 8.50
CA GLU A 147 14.23 -12.59 8.93
C GLU A 147 14.19 -12.28 10.42
N LEU A 148 15.37 -12.08 11.01
CA LEU A 148 15.51 -11.71 12.42
C LEU A 148 15.46 -10.19 12.53
N VAL A 149 14.51 -9.67 13.32
CA VAL A 149 14.32 -8.24 13.56
C VAL A 149 14.16 -7.94 15.05
N PHE A 150 14.34 -6.69 15.43
CA PHE A 150 13.88 -6.19 16.73
C PHE A 150 12.48 -5.61 16.60
N GLN A 151 11.51 -6.22 17.27
CA GLN A 151 10.14 -5.71 17.36
C GLN A 151 10.02 -4.77 18.57
N PRO A 152 9.64 -3.50 18.38
CA PRO A 152 9.29 -2.62 19.49
C PRO A 152 8.04 -3.12 20.21
N VAL A 153 8.12 -3.30 21.54
CA VAL A 153 7.03 -3.68 22.42
C VAL A 153 7.07 -2.80 23.66
N GLY A 154 6.21 -1.80 23.72
CA GLY A 154 6.32 -0.75 24.74
C GLY A 154 7.70 -0.06 24.69
N GLU A 155 8.41 -0.04 25.81
CA GLU A 155 9.75 0.55 25.90
C GLU A 155 10.88 -0.43 25.56
N SER A 156 10.56 -1.68 25.19
CA SER A 156 11.55 -2.73 24.92
C SER A 156 11.65 -3.05 23.45
N LEU A 157 12.83 -3.52 23.03
CA LEU A 157 13.09 -4.07 21.70
C LEU A 157 13.26 -5.59 21.87
N LYS A 158 12.30 -6.37 21.41
CA LYS A 158 12.32 -7.83 21.48
C LYS A 158 12.83 -8.43 20.19
N LEU A 159 13.81 -9.31 20.29
CA LEU A 159 14.28 -10.08 19.14
C LEU A 159 13.16 -10.99 18.67
N ALA A 160 12.82 -10.94 17.38
CA ALA A 160 11.71 -11.66 16.79
C ALA A 160 12.06 -12.21 15.41
N TRP A 161 11.46 -13.33 15.05
CA TRP A 161 11.37 -13.77 13.68
C TRP A 161 10.21 -13.05 12.98
N ASN A 162 10.52 -12.25 11.99
CA ASN A 162 9.56 -11.67 11.05
C ASN A 162 9.31 -12.65 9.91
N LEU A 163 8.08 -13.06 9.74
CA LEU A 163 7.66 -14.10 8.80
C LEU A 163 6.58 -13.53 7.88
N THR A 164 6.78 -13.64 6.56
CA THR A 164 5.78 -13.22 5.58
C THR A 164 5.37 -14.43 4.74
N PHE A 165 4.06 -14.73 4.73
CA PHE A 165 3.53 -15.87 3.98
C PHE A 165 2.06 -15.73 3.63
N HIS A 166 1.67 -16.31 2.47
CA HIS A 166 0.28 -16.52 2.10
C HIS A 166 -0.31 -17.73 2.82
N THR A 167 -1.60 -17.66 3.18
CA THR A 167 -2.36 -18.87 3.54
C THR A 167 -2.61 -19.70 2.28
N GLN A 168 -2.81 -21.02 2.42
CA GLN A 168 -3.02 -21.93 1.28
C GLN A 168 -4.28 -21.60 0.45
N ASP A 169 -5.27 -20.93 1.03
CA ASP A 169 -6.48 -20.47 0.36
C ASP A 169 -6.32 -19.07 -0.26
N HIS A 170 -5.12 -18.48 -0.20
CA HIS A 170 -4.75 -17.15 -0.70
C HIS A 170 -5.61 -15.99 -0.18
N LYS A 171 -6.37 -16.21 0.90
CA LYS A 171 -7.20 -15.14 1.47
C LYS A 171 -6.45 -14.18 2.36
N HIS A 172 -5.28 -14.59 2.84
CA HIS A 172 -4.46 -13.81 3.75
C HIS A 172 -3.00 -13.82 3.31
N LEU A 173 -2.35 -12.66 3.43
CA LEU A 173 -0.90 -12.50 3.36
C LEU A 173 -0.44 -11.98 4.72
N TRP A 174 0.03 -12.88 5.56
CA TRP A 174 0.46 -12.53 6.90
C TRP A 174 1.87 -11.98 6.91
N ASP A 175 2.05 -10.86 7.60
CA ASP A 175 3.31 -10.33 8.09
C ASP A 175 3.26 -10.41 9.62
N ILE A 176 4.01 -11.36 10.21
CA ILE A 176 3.86 -11.74 11.61
C ILE A 176 5.22 -11.82 12.32
N ARG A 177 5.28 -11.30 13.53
CA ARG A 177 6.49 -11.33 14.36
C ARG A 177 6.29 -12.25 15.54
N ILE A 178 7.16 -13.27 15.61
CA ILE A 178 7.22 -14.26 16.70
C ILE A 178 8.46 -13.99 17.54
N ASP A 179 8.29 -13.79 18.85
CA ASP A 179 9.39 -13.61 19.79
C ASP A 179 10.40 -14.75 19.65
N ALA A 180 11.63 -14.43 19.30
CA ALA A 180 12.69 -15.40 18.99
C ALA A 180 13.23 -16.12 20.25
N VAL A 181 12.73 -15.79 21.44
CA VAL A 181 13.07 -16.42 22.71
C VAL A 181 11.90 -17.24 23.25
N SER A 182 10.73 -16.61 23.42
CA SER A 182 9.56 -17.23 24.04
C SER A 182 8.64 -17.97 23.07
N GLY A 183 8.68 -17.63 21.78
CA GLY A 183 7.75 -18.15 20.77
C GLY A 183 6.36 -17.53 20.83
N ASN A 184 6.17 -16.47 21.58
CA ASN A 184 4.90 -15.76 21.63
C ASN A 184 4.76 -14.84 20.39
N MET A 185 3.55 -14.73 19.85
CA MET A 185 3.27 -13.73 18.83
C MET A 185 3.34 -12.32 19.44
N LEU A 186 4.13 -11.45 18.84
CA LEU A 186 4.27 -10.05 19.26
C LEU A 186 3.35 -9.13 18.46
N GLU A 187 3.27 -9.35 17.15
CA GLU A 187 2.45 -8.55 16.24
C GLU A 187 2.11 -9.37 15.00
N LYS A 188 0.97 -9.08 14.38
CA LYS A 188 0.59 -9.62 13.10
C LYS A 188 -0.22 -8.60 12.30
N ASN A 189 0.03 -8.55 11.00
CA ASN A 189 -0.70 -7.74 10.05
C ASN A 189 -1.15 -8.63 8.88
N ASP A 190 -2.40 -8.49 8.47
CA ASP A 190 -2.87 -9.07 7.22
C ASP A 190 -2.66 -8.01 6.12
N MET A 191 -1.80 -8.32 5.17
CA MET A 191 -1.48 -7.43 4.05
C MET A 191 -2.49 -7.54 2.90
N VAL A 192 -3.41 -8.51 2.95
CA VAL A 192 -4.55 -8.59 2.04
C VAL A 192 -5.61 -7.59 2.49
N LEU A 193 -5.80 -6.55 1.70
CA LEU A 193 -6.89 -5.61 1.90
C LEU A 193 -8.17 -6.21 1.31
N SER A 194 -8.96 -6.86 2.14
CA SER A 194 -10.33 -7.25 1.77
C SER A 194 -11.28 -6.12 2.13
N CYS A 195 -11.95 -5.56 1.13
CA CYS A 195 -13.07 -4.65 1.38
C CYS A 195 -14.26 -5.50 1.85
N ASN A 196 -14.44 -5.62 3.15
CA ASN A 196 -15.62 -6.26 3.70
C ASN A 196 -16.81 -5.30 3.57
N PHE A 197 -17.48 -5.34 2.41
CA PHE A 197 -18.71 -4.60 2.16
C PHE A 197 -19.94 -5.28 2.78
N GLU A 198 -19.76 -6.31 3.60
CA GLU A 198 -20.88 -6.85 4.34
C GLU A 198 -21.47 -5.76 5.22
N SER A 199 -22.74 -5.47 4.93
CA SER A 199 -23.55 -4.50 5.62
C SER A 199 -23.24 -4.50 7.12
N HIS A 200 -22.70 -3.42 7.65
CA HIS A 200 -22.77 -3.12 9.07
C HIS A 200 -24.25 -3.00 9.51
N LYS A 201 -24.95 -4.12 9.55
CA LYS A 201 -26.11 -4.24 10.42
C LYS A 201 -25.56 -4.32 11.82
N THR A 202 -25.67 -3.18 12.52
CA THR A 202 -25.42 -3.04 13.93
C THR A 202 -23.98 -3.19 14.45
N ALA A 203 -23.20 -2.11 14.32
CA ALA A 203 -22.37 -1.66 15.43
C ALA A 203 -22.52 -0.14 15.55
N ASN A 204 -23.38 0.29 16.44
CA ASN A 204 -23.31 1.61 17.00
C ASN A 204 -21.94 1.72 17.70
N ASN A 205 -21.02 2.46 17.12
CA ASN A 205 -19.97 3.25 17.73
C ASN A 205 -18.75 3.33 16.81
N GLY A 206 -18.59 4.46 16.14
CA GLY A 206 -17.34 4.85 15.51
C GLY A 206 -17.49 5.61 14.18
N PHE A 207 -18.51 5.35 13.40
CA PHE A 207 -18.74 6.03 12.11
C PHE A 207 -19.77 7.18 12.19
N SER A 208 -20.17 7.57 13.38
CA SER A 208 -21.11 8.70 13.63
C SER A 208 -20.53 10.04 13.18
N PHE A 209 -19.21 10.20 13.14
CA PHE A 209 -18.58 11.47 12.81
C PHE A 209 -18.79 11.86 11.33
N TYR A 210 -18.66 10.92 10.40
CA TYR A 210 -18.87 11.21 8.98
C TYR A 210 -20.34 11.38 8.61
N ARG A 211 -21.26 10.74 9.32
CA ARG A 211 -22.70 10.85 9.05
C ARG A 211 -23.29 12.19 9.47
N ASN A 212 -22.68 12.85 10.45
CA ASN A 212 -23.17 14.15 10.93
C ASN A 212 -22.66 15.34 10.12
N ILE A 213 -21.53 15.21 9.42
CA ILE A 213 -21.01 16.28 8.52
C ILE A 213 -21.93 16.46 7.29
N PHE A 214 -22.60 15.39 6.85
CA PHE A 214 -23.47 15.44 5.67
C PHE A 214 -24.95 15.69 5.98
N LYS A 215 -25.33 15.81 7.24
CA LYS A 215 -26.74 15.97 7.63
C LYS A 215 -27.26 17.41 7.54
N ASP A 216 -26.37 18.39 7.46
CA ASP A 216 -26.72 19.82 7.45
C ASP A 216 -26.70 20.47 6.06
N LEU A 217 -26.49 19.68 5.00
CA LEU A 217 -26.70 20.15 3.65
C LEU A 217 -28.14 19.86 3.24
N SER A 218 -29.11 20.57 3.84
CA SER A 218 -30.47 20.66 3.32
C SER A 218 -30.44 21.46 2.02
N ALA A 219 -30.05 20.79 0.94
CA ALA A 219 -30.18 21.31 -0.40
C ALA A 219 -31.66 21.32 -0.76
N SER A 220 -32.16 22.47 -1.21
CA SER A 220 -33.45 22.61 -1.91
C SER A 220 -33.57 21.51 -2.97
N PRO A 221 -34.77 20.99 -3.27
CA PRO A 221 -34.96 19.95 -4.27
C PRO A 221 -34.45 20.43 -5.63
N VAL A 222 -33.25 20.03 -5.96
CA VAL A 222 -32.71 20.18 -7.32
C VAL A 222 -33.46 19.18 -8.18
N ALA A 223 -34.03 19.64 -9.30
CA ALA A 223 -34.70 18.78 -10.27
C ALA A 223 -33.84 17.56 -10.56
N GLN A 224 -34.43 16.35 -10.46
CA GLN A 224 -33.70 15.09 -10.68
C GLN A 224 -33.02 15.17 -12.04
N VAL A 225 -31.72 15.24 -12.01
CA VAL A 225 -30.91 15.14 -13.21
C VAL A 225 -30.98 13.67 -13.63
N GLN A 226 -31.41 13.41 -14.85
CA GLN A 226 -31.58 12.09 -15.39
C GLN A 226 -30.23 11.35 -15.32
N GLY A 227 -30.13 10.36 -14.42
CA GLY A 227 -28.98 9.50 -14.31
C GLY A 227 -28.96 8.44 -15.40
N GLY A 228 -27.81 7.76 -15.55
CA GLY A 228 -27.64 6.67 -16.51
C GLY A 228 -28.05 5.31 -15.96
N SER A 229 -28.02 4.31 -16.82
CA SER A 229 -28.11 2.89 -16.47
C SER A 229 -26.81 2.19 -16.79
N TYR A 230 -26.30 1.42 -15.84
CA TYR A 230 -24.96 0.84 -15.90
C TYR A 230 -24.99 -0.65 -15.56
N ARG A 231 -24.44 -1.49 -16.42
CA ARG A 231 -24.24 -2.91 -16.12
C ARG A 231 -22.91 -3.10 -15.40
N VAL A 232 -22.98 -3.19 -14.10
CA VAL A 232 -21.82 -3.20 -13.19
C VAL A 232 -21.89 -4.34 -12.19
N ILE A 233 -20.77 -4.61 -11.54
CA ILE A 233 -20.75 -5.37 -10.30
C ILE A 233 -21.26 -4.44 -9.21
N PRO A 234 -22.32 -4.83 -8.46
CA PRO A 234 -22.89 -3.94 -7.46
C PRO A 234 -21.90 -3.57 -6.37
N PHE A 235 -22.09 -2.38 -5.80
CA PHE A 235 -21.44 -2.00 -4.55
C PHE A 235 -21.69 -3.09 -3.50
N ASN A 236 -20.72 -3.52 -2.76
CA ASN A 236 -20.63 -4.62 -1.81
C ASN A 236 -20.02 -5.92 -2.38
N TYR A 237 -19.64 -5.94 -3.66
CA TYR A 237 -18.95 -7.09 -4.26
C TYR A 237 -17.66 -6.64 -4.92
N GLU A 238 -16.58 -7.39 -4.69
CA GLU A 238 -15.23 -7.00 -5.13
C GLU A 238 -14.96 -7.34 -6.60
N SER A 239 -15.61 -8.37 -7.12
CA SER A 239 -15.26 -8.88 -8.44
C SER A 239 -16.40 -9.67 -9.08
N PRO A 240 -16.29 -10.00 -10.40
CA PRO A 240 -17.22 -10.90 -11.08
C PRO A 240 -17.32 -12.29 -10.46
N ASN A 241 -16.33 -12.72 -9.69
CA ASN A 241 -16.34 -14.01 -9.00
C ASN A 241 -17.26 -14.02 -7.77
N HIS A 242 -17.57 -12.85 -7.24
CA HIS A 242 -18.37 -12.69 -6.02
C HIS A 242 -19.83 -12.32 -6.29
N SER A 243 -20.14 -11.76 -7.46
CA SER A 243 -21.50 -11.45 -7.88
C SER A 243 -21.65 -11.39 -9.39
N ALA A 244 -22.84 -11.72 -9.86
CA ALA A 244 -23.23 -11.44 -11.24
C ALA A 244 -23.36 -9.93 -11.46
N ARG A 245 -23.07 -9.47 -12.68
CA ARG A 245 -23.30 -8.09 -13.07
C ARG A 245 -24.80 -7.75 -13.06
N GLN A 246 -25.14 -6.59 -12.53
CA GLN A 246 -26.50 -6.10 -12.44
C GLN A 246 -26.64 -4.80 -13.22
N LEU A 247 -27.82 -4.55 -13.79
CA LEU A 247 -28.16 -3.26 -14.37
C LEU A 247 -28.67 -2.36 -13.26
N ILE A 248 -27.94 -1.31 -12.95
CA ILE A 248 -28.29 -0.34 -11.93
C ILE A 248 -28.62 0.98 -12.62
N SER A 249 -29.78 1.52 -12.33
CA SER A 249 -30.23 2.83 -12.86
C SER A 249 -30.12 3.91 -11.81
N ASN A 250 -29.62 5.07 -12.21
CA ASN A 250 -29.42 6.25 -11.37
C ASN A 250 -28.63 5.94 -10.08
N PRO A 251 -27.41 5.34 -10.17
CA PRO A 251 -26.63 4.95 -9.00
C PRO A 251 -25.95 6.13 -8.30
N GLU A 252 -25.96 7.30 -8.88
CA GLU A 252 -25.31 8.49 -8.35
C GLU A 252 -25.90 8.94 -7.02
N ASN A 253 -25.01 9.30 -6.10
CA ASN A 253 -25.42 9.99 -4.89
C ASN A 253 -25.73 11.46 -5.22
N THR A 254 -26.99 11.85 -5.17
CA THR A 254 -27.43 13.20 -5.55
C THR A 254 -26.88 14.31 -4.66
N THR A 255 -26.42 13.99 -3.46
CA THR A 255 -25.74 14.95 -2.57
C THR A 255 -24.27 15.16 -3.00
N ALA A 256 -23.57 14.08 -3.33
CA ALA A 256 -22.17 14.14 -3.75
C ALA A 256 -22.00 14.51 -5.22
N SER A 257 -22.98 14.15 -6.06
CA SER A 257 -23.01 14.41 -7.51
C SER A 257 -24.35 15.00 -7.92
N PRO A 258 -24.69 16.24 -7.50
CA PRO A 258 -26.00 16.82 -7.71
C PRO A 258 -26.38 17.01 -9.18
N LYS A 259 -25.40 16.97 -10.07
CA LYS A 259 -25.58 17.07 -11.53
C LYS A 259 -25.40 15.72 -12.24
N GLY A 260 -25.24 14.61 -11.49
CA GLY A 260 -24.94 13.30 -12.02
C GLY A 260 -23.46 13.11 -12.39
N TRP A 261 -23.11 11.87 -12.83
CA TRP A 261 -21.72 11.51 -13.12
C TRP A 261 -21.18 12.03 -14.45
N HIS A 262 -22.07 12.36 -15.40
CA HIS A 262 -21.70 12.76 -16.77
C HIS A 262 -21.72 14.28 -17.00
N ASP A 263 -21.71 15.07 -15.94
CA ASP A 263 -21.72 16.54 -16.05
C ASP A 263 -20.47 17.07 -16.77
N THR A 264 -20.66 18.03 -17.63
CA THR A 264 -19.61 18.72 -18.38
C THR A 264 -19.00 19.90 -17.64
N ASN A 265 -19.51 20.23 -16.44
CA ASN A 265 -19.17 21.43 -15.67
C ASN A 265 -19.35 22.74 -16.45
N THR A 266 -20.24 22.75 -17.46
CA THR A 266 -20.57 23.99 -18.16
C THR A 266 -21.42 24.85 -17.24
N ILE A 267 -20.82 25.88 -16.67
CA ILE A 267 -21.52 26.92 -15.90
C ILE A 267 -22.33 27.76 -16.93
N SER A 268 -23.48 27.28 -17.29
CA SER A 268 -24.45 28.06 -18.03
C SER A 268 -25.74 28.10 -17.22
N GLY A 269 -26.20 29.29 -16.88
CA GLY A 269 -27.43 29.52 -16.13
C GLY A 269 -28.71 29.13 -16.85
N THR A 270 -28.69 28.21 -17.79
CA THR A 270 -29.82 27.69 -18.54
C THR A 270 -29.83 26.17 -18.57
N THR A 271 -30.57 25.58 -17.78
CA THR A 271 -31.56 24.47 -17.82
C THR A 271 -31.32 23.19 -18.59
N ALA A 272 -30.28 22.94 -19.28
CA ALA A 272 -29.94 21.60 -19.76
C ALA A 272 -28.45 21.38 -19.51
N ALA A 273 -28.15 20.73 -18.42
CA ALA A 273 -26.78 20.28 -18.16
C ALA A 273 -26.32 19.50 -19.39
N LEU A 274 -25.37 20.04 -20.16
CA LEU A 274 -24.73 19.32 -21.22
C LEU A 274 -24.06 18.13 -20.55
N LYS A 275 -24.43 16.93 -20.97
CA LYS A 275 -23.87 15.68 -20.46
C LYS A 275 -22.99 15.05 -21.51
N TYR A 276 -21.91 14.44 -21.05
CA TYR A 276 -21.17 13.52 -21.90
C TYR A 276 -22.02 12.27 -22.11
N THR A 277 -22.11 11.78 -23.35
CA THR A 277 -22.84 10.55 -23.68
C THR A 277 -21.97 9.30 -23.44
N TYR A 278 -20.71 9.46 -23.21
CA TYR A 278 -19.75 8.40 -22.97
C TYR A 278 -19.24 8.42 -21.53
N THR A 279 -18.45 7.40 -21.13
CA THR A 279 -17.95 7.22 -19.75
C THR A 279 -16.95 8.32 -19.33
N ARG A 280 -17.43 9.53 -19.27
CA ARG A 280 -16.72 10.74 -18.86
C ARG A 280 -17.60 11.59 -17.95
N GLY A 281 -16.96 12.15 -16.92
CA GLY A 281 -17.50 13.21 -16.09
C GLY A 281 -16.55 14.40 -16.05
N ASN A 282 -16.80 15.35 -15.16
CA ASN A 282 -15.97 16.54 -15.00
C ASN A 282 -14.51 16.20 -14.59
N ASN A 283 -14.36 15.23 -13.70
CA ASN A 283 -13.06 14.89 -13.08
C ASN A 283 -12.49 13.55 -13.55
N THR A 284 -13.23 12.75 -14.29
CA THR A 284 -12.85 11.38 -14.66
C THR A 284 -13.22 11.07 -16.08
N TRP A 285 -12.37 10.31 -16.76
CA TRP A 285 -12.62 9.77 -18.08
C TRP A 285 -12.18 8.32 -18.14
N ALA A 286 -13.15 7.40 -18.08
CA ALA A 286 -12.87 5.97 -18.21
C ALA A 286 -12.83 5.57 -19.68
N ARG A 287 -11.71 4.98 -20.10
CA ARG A 287 -11.45 4.56 -21.49
C ARG A 287 -10.85 3.17 -21.48
N ALA A 288 -11.15 2.38 -22.50
CA ALA A 288 -10.43 1.15 -22.76
C ALA A 288 -9.07 1.49 -23.40
N ASP A 289 -8.00 0.95 -22.84
CA ASP A 289 -6.65 1.07 -23.40
C ASP A 289 -6.31 -0.21 -24.17
N TYR A 290 -6.61 -0.24 -25.46
CA TYR A 290 -6.34 -1.40 -26.33
C TYR A 290 -5.00 -1.30 -27.08
N THR A 291 -4.34 -0.19 -26.99
CA THR A 291 -3.05 0.00 -27.67
C THR A 291 -1.99 0.31 -26.65
N SER A 292 -0.91 -0.46 -26.62
CA SER A 292 0.30 -0.20 -25.86
C SER A 292 1.00 1.08 -26.34
N VAL A 293 0.31 2.21 -26.26
CA VAL A 293 0.90 3.50 -26.60
C VAL A 293 1.38 4.13 -25.32
N ASN A 294 2.67 4.44 -25.33
CA ASN A 294 3.44 5.16 -24.34
C ASN A 294 2.58 6.04 -23.41
N PRO A 295 2.52 5.75 -22.09
CA PRO A 295 1.68 6.47 -21.15
C PRO A 295 2.01 7.96 -20.99
N THR A 296 3.12 8.43 -21.59
CA THR A 296 3.54 9.83 -21.56
C THR A 296 2.87 10.72 -22.63
N THR A 297 2.25 10.13 -23.64
CA THR A 297 1.47 10.89 -24.63
C THR A 297 -0.02 10.58 -24.46
N HIS A 298 -0.66 11.22 -23.53
CA HIS A 298 -2.12 11.27 -23.44
C HIS A 298 -2.63 12.07 -24.66
N ASN A 299 -2.66 11.39 -25.79
CA ASN A 299 -3.18 11.99 -27.00
C ASN A 299 -4.70 12.11 -26.85
N THR A 300 -5.19 13.34 -26.89
CA THR A 300 -6.62 13.68 -26.89
C THR A 300 -7.35 13.21 -28.15
N ASN A 301 -6.66 12.57 -29.09
CA ASN A 301 -7.21 12.13 -30.36
C ASN A 301 -7.90 10.76 -30.20
N ALA A 302 -9.22 10.75 -30.33
CA ALA A 302 -10.07 9.57 -30.14
C ALA A 302 -9.69 8.37 -31.02
N ALA A 303 -8.96 8.57 -32.09
CA ALA A 303 -8.55 7.53 -33.03
C ALA A 303 -7.36 6.66 -32.55
N THR A 304 -6.59 7.13 -31.57
CA THR A 304 -5.33 6.48 -31.16
C THR A 304 -5.26 6.09 -29.68
N SER A 305 -6.28 6.38 -28.87
CA SER A 305 -6.18 6.27 -27.41
C SER A 305 -7.29 5.44 -26.76
N GLY A 306 -7.69 4.35 -27.42
CA GLY A 306 -8.76 3.50 -26.90
C GLY A 306 -10.14 4.17 -26.97
N PHE A 307 -11.18 3.40 -26.72
CA PHE A 307 -12.54 3.88 -26.89
C PHE A 307 -13.22 4.01 -25.52
N ALA A 308 -13.98 5.06 -25.35
CA ALA A 308 -14.87 5.22 -24.21
C ALA A 308 -16.28 4.72 -24.57
N PRO A 309 -16.86 3.79 -23.82
CA PRO A 309 -18.23 3.35 -24.06
C PRO A 309 -19.19 4.54 -24.15
N ASP A 310 -20.06 4.54 -25.19
CA ASP A 310 -21.05 5.59 -25.42
C ASP A 310 -22.45 5.05 -25.07
N GLY A 311 -23.08 5.63 -24.06
CA GLY A 311 -24.42 5.30 -23.61
C GLY A 311 -25.51 6.05 -24.37
N GLY A 312 -25.13 6.90 -25.34
CA GLY A 312 -26.05 7.74 -26.10
C GLY A 312 -26.78 8.79 -25.23
N ALA A 313 -27.74 9.45 -25.79
CA ALA A 313 -28.51 10.51 -25.10
C ALA A 313 -29.26 9.99 -23.83
N ALA A 314 -29.57 8.69 -23.76
CA ALA A 314 -30.22 8.06 -22.63
C ALA A 314 -29.22 7.62 -21.53
N LEU A 315 -27.92 7.78 -21.75
CA LEU A 315 -26.87 7.31 -20.86
C LEU A 315 -27.04 5.83 -20.50
N ASN A 316 -27.33 4.99 -21.48
CA ASN A 316 -27.54 3.56 -21.29
C ASN A 316 -26.24 2.80 -21.53
N PHE A 317 -25.56 2.44 -20.45
CA PHE A 317 -24.30 1.68 -20.45
C PHE A 317 -24.55 0.19 -20.15
N ASP A 318 -25.63 -0.36 -20.70
CA ASP A 318 -25.96 -1.79 -20.61
C ASP A 318 -25.20 -2.61 -21.68
N PHE A 319 -23.89 -2.71 -21.50
CA PHE A 319 -23.07 -3.47 -22.42
C PHE A 319 -22.94 -4.93 -21.95
N PRO A 320 -23.24 -5.92 -22.82
CA PRO A 320 -22.97 -7.31 -22.49
C PRO A 320 -21.47 -7.53 -22.32
N TYR A 321 -21.11 -8.31 -21.30
CA TYR A 321 -19.73 -8.78 -21.17
C TYR A 321 -19.44 -9.81 -22.26
N PRO A 322 -18.37 -9.65 -23.05
CA PRO A 322 -18.13 -10.49 -24.22
C PRO A 322 -17.74 -11.95 -23.89
N GLY A 323 -17.89 -12.39 -22.64
CA GLY A 323 -17.55 -13.74 -22.19
C GLY A 323 -16.10 -13.85 -21.70
N THR A 324 -15.70 -15.06 -21.32
CA THR A 324 -14.41 -15.38 -20.66
C THR A 324 -13.20 -15.35 -21.59
N THR A 325 -13.32 -14.95 -22.83
CA THR A 325 -12.17 -14.77 -23.73
C THR A 325 -11.74 -13.31 -23.70
N VAL A 326 -11.00 -12.94 -22.68
CA VAL A 326 -10.05 -11.86 -22.81
C VAL A 326 -8.89 -12.47 -23.58
N ASN A 327 -8.84 -12.21 -24.89
CA ASN A 327 -7.62 -12.42 -25.63
C ASN A 327 -6.63 -11.43 -25.06
N ALA A 328 -5.59 -11.95 -24.39
CA ALA A 328 -4.43 -11.23 -23.89
C ALA A 328 -3.66 -10.56 -25.03
#